data_07cdf90be5d1f6d488b33878ca516f34
#
_entry.id   07cdf90be5d1f6d488b33878ca516f34
#
_cell.length_a   1.000
_cell.length_b   1.000
_cell.length_c   1.000
_cell.angle_alpha   90.00
_cell.angle_beta   90.00
_cell.angle_gamma   90.00
#
_symmetry.space_group_name_H-M   'P 1'
#
loop_
_entity.id
_entity.type
_entity.pdbx_description
1 polymer ?
#
loop_
_entity_poly.entity_id
_entity_poly.type
_entity_poly.pdbx_seq_one_letter_code
_entity_poly.pdbx_strand_id
1 'polypeptide(L)'
;MNADRRMLPPDSEPGLAVRPAELAGLDPSPSAMAVVPVNRMFEIRDALAVYGRDFPGGEKFDASQGDGGASLPGVPSEIYEAAHRLQVEHGSAYDQPFGCAAFRRSVVEDYWQLDPGSSWGPENVLAVQGGRDGLLKAYEAALFLGRGRRGDFVITSRVPWISYSWGPYLIGANVLLAPGSEEEAWRITPEGVRTCASYVRRFDGREIALLVITSPDNPTGRVLGLEDQAELARAAFSAGVPFVLFDWIYHQVTDGEPGDLNRFLRLFDPVERERCLFLDGLTKSLGASNVRGAHLVASKNIVKFIQNRASHAIVPSFYSQAVAMAAYRMGYARACAGVIGPTNQSRGILSAFLSANGFRSIIGKGYYAFIDVGPWIDRAGFKDSADVGTYLAERFGLAVVPGVYFSVFGGLWIRFSYALPPDKTARAAARLKEGLASL
;
A
#
# COMPACT_ATOMS: atom_id res chain seq x y z
N MET A 1 19.97 -19.25 15.14
CA MET A 1 19.08 -18.20 15.68
C MET A 1 19.86 -16.89 15.71
N ASN A 2 19.51 -15.98 14.84
CA ASN A 2 20.26 -14.73 14.63
C ASN A 2 20.15 -13.84 15.88
N ALA A 3 21.26 -13.26 16.35
CA ALA A 3 21.31 -12.41 17.54
C ALA A 3 20.34 -11.20 17.47
N ASP A 4 20.08 -10.69 16.26
CA ASP A 4 19.14 -9.60 16.03
C ASP A 4 17.67 -9.93 16.34
N ARG A 5 17.27 -11.21 16.28
CA ARG A 5 15.90 -11.64 16.64
C ARG A 5 15.61 -11.56 18.14
N ARG A 6 16.63 -11.72 18.99
CA ARG A 6 16.45 -11.63 20.46
C ARG A 6 16.17 -10.21 20.96
N MET A 7 16.36 -9.22 20.09
CA MET A 7 16.15 -7.80 20.39
C MET A 7 14.83 -7.24 19.86
N LEU A 8 14.02 -8.07 19.17
CA LEU A 8 12.70 -7.63 18.69
C LEU A 8 11.72 -7.60 19.85
N PRO A 9 10.82 -6.60 19.91
CA PRO A 9 9.73 -6.63 20.88
C PRO A 9 8.84 -7.85 20.62
N PRO A 10 8.25 -8.44 21.68
CA PRO A 10 7.34 -9.56 21.54
C PRO A 10 6.14 -9.20 20.68
N ASP A 11 5.45 -10.21 20.12
CA ASP A 11 4.33 -10.02 19.21
C ASP A 11 3.14 -9.28 19.84
N SER A 12 3.04 -9.31 21.16
CA SER A 12 2.06 -8.59 21.97
C SER A 12 2.40 -7.10 22.19
N GLU A 13 3.61 -6.66 21.88
CA GLU A 13 4.06 -5.28 22.08
C GLU A 13 4.20 -4.52 20.76
N PRO A 14 3.93 -3.20 20.73
CA PRO A 14 4.21 -2.35 19.57
C PRO A 14 5.70 -2.29 19.26
N GLY A 15 6.04 -2.17 17.98
CA GLY A 15 7.39 -1.90 17.51
C GLY A 15 7.53 -0.48 16.94
N LEU A 16 8.68 0.14 17.05
CA LEU A 16 9.02 1.35 16.30
C LEU A 16 9.51 0.96 14.92
N ALA A 17 9.04 1.65 13.87
CA ALA A 17 9.51 1.41 12.51
C ALA A 17 10.98 1.75 12.34
N VAL A 18 11.45 2.78 13.06
CA VAL A 18 12.86 3.15 13.20
C VAL A 18 13.27 2.94 14.64
N ARG A 19 14.30 2.11 14.88
CA ARG A 19 14.78 1.83 16.24
C ARG A 19 15.54 3.04 16.78
N PRO A 20 15.46 3.32 18.11
CA PRO A 20 16.24 4.38 18.72
C PRO A 20 17.75 4.29 18.45
N ALA A 21 18.31 3.07 18.33
CA ALA A 21 19.71 2.86 17.98
C ALA A 21 20.06 3.29 16.54
N GLU A 22 19.10 3.23 15.60
CA GLU A 22 19.26 3.70 14.23
C GLU A 22 19.13 5.23 14.15
N LEU A 23 18.51 5.82 15.15
CA LEU A 23 18.36 7.27 15.34
C LEU A 23 19.48 7.84 16.22
N ALA A 24 20.57 7.11 16.49
CA ALA A 24 21.62 7.39 17.47
C ALA A 24 21.79 8.88 17.80
N GLY A 25 21.30 9.30 18.96
CA GLY A 25 21.38 10.70 19.42
C GLY A 25 20.36 11.67 18.78
N LEU A 26 19.45 11.19 17.92
CA LEU A 26 18.38 11.99 17.35
C LEU A 26 17.10 11.82 18.18
N ASP A 27 16.57 12.93 18.65
CA ASP A 27 15.19 12.99 19.15
C ASP A 27 14.26 12.45 18.04
N PRO A 28 13.29 11.53 18.29
CA PRO A 28 12.28 11.10 17.33
C PRO A 28 11.34 12.24 16.84
N SER A 29 11.69 13.47 17.02
CA SER A 29 11.11 14.70 16.49
C SER A 29 11.69 15.03 15.09
N PRO A 30 11.63 16.25 14.59
CA PRO A 30 11.97 16.65 13.20
C PRO A 30 13.29 16.13 12.63
N SER A 31 14.27 15.83 13.46
CA SER A 31 15.57 15.32 13.01
C SER A 31 15.51 13.92 12.37
N ALA A 32 14.51 13.09 12.72
CA ALA A 32 14.31 11.79 12.10
C ALA A 32 14.02 11.88 10.59
N MET A 33 13.57 13.03 10.11
CA MET A 33 13.36 13.29 8.67
C MET A 33 14.65 13.12 7.86
N ALA A 34 15.82 13.35 8.45
CA ALA A 34 17.12 13.26 7.77
C ALA A 34 17.57 11.81 7.52
N VAL A 35 16.98 10.82 8.18
CA VAL A 35 17.41 9.41 8.11
C VAL A 35 16.52 8.52 7.21
N VAL A 36 15.57 9.10 6.47
CA VAL A 36 14.72 8.34 5.54
C VAL A 36 15.60 7.71 4.46
N PRO A 37 15.68 6.36 4.39
CA PRO A 37 16.59 5.69 3.47
C PRO A 37 16.05 5.67 2.05
N VAL A 38 16.94 5.41 1.10
CA VAL A 38 16.54 5.02 -0.26
C VAL A 38 15.74 3.72 -0.19
N ASN A 39 14.75 3.59 -1.05
CA ASN A 39 13.95 2.37 -1.15
C ASN A 39 14.81 1.17 -1.56
N ARG A 40 15.02 0.24 -0.65
CA ARG A 40 15.83 -0.98 -0.86
C ARG A 40 15.29 -1.92 -1.95
N MET A 41 14.06 -1.74 -2.43
CA MET A 41 13.54 -2.54 -3.55
C MET A 41 14.35 -2.34 -4.85
N PHE A 42 15.12 -1.27 -4.98
CA PHE A 42 16.05 -1.10 -6.10
C PHE A 42 17.21 -2.11 -6.07
N GLU A 43 17.67 -2.56 -4.90
CA GLU A 43 18.73 -3.55 -4.74
C GLU A 43 18.39 -4.87 -5.49
N ILE A 44 17.14 -5.31 -5.45
CA ILE A 44 16.69 -6.53 -6.14
C ILE A 44 16.70 -6.36 -7.66
N ARG A 45 16.43 -5.16 -8.17
CA ARG A 45 16.51 -4.87 -9.62
C ARG A 45 17.97 -4.90 -10.09
N ASP A 46 18.88 -4.38 -9.28
CA ASP A 46 20.32 -4.42 -9.55
C ASP A 46 20.84 -5.86 -9.52
N ALA A 47 20.41 -6.68 -8.55
CA ALA A 47 20.72 -8.11 -8.50
C ALA A 47 20.18 -8.86 -9.72
N LEU A 48 18.95 -8.57 -10.18
CA LEU A 48 18.41 -9.15 -11.42
C LEU A 48 19.19 -8.74 -12.67
N ALA A 49 19.80 -7.55 -12.68
CA ALA A 49 20.67 -7.11 -13.75
C ALA A 49 21.99 -7.92 -13.82
N VAL A 50 22.50 -8.39 -12.67
CA VAL A 50 23.65 -9.32 -12.59
C VAL A 50 23.33 -10.59 -13.38
N TYR A 51 22.21 -11.24 -13.10
CA TYR A 51 21.78 -12.43 -13.86
C TYR A 51 21.75 -12.19 -15.37
N GLY A 52 21.25 -11.05 -15.81
CA GLY A 52 21.20 -10.73 -17.24
C GLY A 52 22.57 -10.59 -17.92
N ARG A 53 23.62 -10.25 -17.14
CA ARG A 53 25.01 -10.22 -17.63
C ARG A 53 25.65 -11.61 -17.65
N ASP A 54 25.43 -12.37 -16.57
CA ASP A 54 26.08 -13.67 -16.35
C ASP A 54 25.43 -14.80 -17.19
N PHE A 55 24.14 -14.64 -17.51
CA PHE A 55 23.35 -15.60 -18.30
C PHE A 55 22.67 -14.90 -19.49
N PRO A 56 23.43 -14.52 -20.52
CA PRO A 56 22.87 -13.88 -21.71
C PRO A 56 21.79 -14.76 -22.36
N GLY A 57 20.60 -14.22 -22.56
CA GLY A 57 19.44 -14.95 -23.07
C GLY A 57 18.66 -15.76 -22.04
N GLY A 58 19.09 -15.80 -20.77
CA GLY A 58 18.33 -16.40 -19.67
C GLY A 58 17.01 -15.68 -19.42
N GLU A 59 15.93 -16.43 -19.23
CA GLU A 59 14.63 -15.86 -18.93
C GLU A 59 14.60 -15.24 -17.53
N LYS A 60 14.10 -14.00 -17.44
CA LYS A 60 13.98 -13.24 -16.21
C LYS A 60 12.52 -13.08 -15.79
N PHE A 61 12.27 -13.22 -14.49
CA PHE A 61 10.98 -13.07 -13.87
C PHE A 61 11.03 -11.96 -12.83
N ASP A 62 10.42 -10.82 -13.12
CA ASP A 62 10.32 -9.73 -12.14
C ASP A 62 9.02 -9.85 -11.33
N ALA A 63 9.03 -10.74 -10.34
CA ALA A 63 7.98 -10.88 -9.34
C ALA A 63 8.18 -9.93 -8.13
N SER A 64 9.07 -8.94 -8.24
CA SER A 64 9.24 -7.88 -7.23
C SER A 64 8.27 -6.73 -7.42
N GLN A 65 7.75 -6.52 -8.62
CA GLN A 65 6.95 -5.35 -8.99
C GLN A 65 5.52 -5.43 -8.47
N GLY A 66 5.03 -4.30 -7.98
CA GLY A 66 3.62 -4.09 -7.69
C GLY A 66 2.95 -3.25 -8.78
N ASP A 67 3.22 -3.55 -10.05
CA ASP A 67 2.76 -2.78 -11.20
C ASP A 67 2.20 -3.70 -12.28
N GLY A 68 0.87 -3.78 -12.36
CA GLY A 68 0.20 -4.56 -13.39
C GLY A 68 0.52 -4.07 -14.81
N GLY A 69 0.68 -2.76 -15.00
CA GLY A 69 1.00 -2.19 -16.31
C GLY A 69 2.41 -2.49 -16.82
N ALA A 70 3.31 -2.99 -15.96
CA ALA A 70 4.66 -3.40 -16.38
C ALA A 70 4.69 -4.77 -17.09
N SER A 71 3.72 -5.64 -16.81
CA SER A 71 3.73 -7.03 -17.29
C SER A 71 2.41 -7.48 -17.92
N LEU A 72 1.33 -6.73 -17.73
CA LEU A 72 -0.01 -6.98 -18.24
C LEU A 72 -0.40 -5.86 -19.20
N PRO A 73 -1.50 -5.97 -19.97
CA PRO A 73 -1.88 -4.97 -20.97
C PRO A 73 -2.03 -3.54 -20.45
N GLY A 74 -2.35 -3.35 -19.16
CA GLY A 74 -2.50 -2.03 -18.56
C GLY A 74 -3.72 -1.26 -19.10
N VAL A 75 -3.56 0.04 -19.30
CA VAL A 75 -4.62 0.95 -19.72
C VAL A 75 -5.03 0.70 -21.18
N PRO A 76 -6.30 0.42 -21.49
CA PRO A 76 -6.79 0.35 -22.89
C PRO A 76 -6.50 1.63 -23.67
N SER A 77 -6.18 1.51 -24.97
CA SER A 77 -5.86 2.64 -25.85
C SER A 77 -7.00 3.65 -25.97
N GLU A 78 -8.24 3.15 -25.99
CA GLU A 78 -9.45 3.97 -26.09
C GLU A 78 -9.59 4.95 -24.91
N ILE A 79 -9.06 4.56 -23.72
CA ILE A 79 -9.03 5.44 -22.55
C ILE A 79 -8.05 6.59 -22.77
N TYR A 80 -6.86 6.32 -23.31
CA TYR A 80 -5.90 7.36 -23.64
C TYR A 80 -6.40 8.31 -24.72
N GLU A 81 -7.07 7.78 -25.74
CA GLU A 81 -7.70 8.59 -26.78
C GLU A 81 -8.79 9.50 -26.22
N ALA A 82 -9.66 8.96 -25.36
CA ALA A 82 -10.68 9.74 -24.68
C ALA A 82 -10.09 10.80 -23.74
N ALA A 83 -9.05 10.44 -22.99
CA ALA A 83 -8.35 11.36 -22.10
C ALA A 83 -7.66 12.50 -22.89
N HIS A 84 -7.09 12.19 -24.05
CA HIS A 84 -6.50 13.20 -24.94
C HIS A 84 -7.56 14.20 -25.43
N ARG A 85 -8.72 13.72 -25.86
CA ARG A 85 -9.82 14.61 -26.26
C ARG A 85 -10.26 15.53 -25.12
N LEU A 86 -10.43 14.98 -23.92
CA LEU A 86 -10.76 15.77 -22.72
C LEU A 86 -9.68 16.81 -22.41
N GLN A 87 -8.39 16.47 -22.56
CA GLN A 87 -7.30 17.41 -22.35
C GLN A 87 -7.32 18.57 -23.38
N VAL A 88 -7.60 18.26 -24.64
CA VAL A 88 -7.71 19.29 -25.69
C VAL A 88 -8.86 20.26 -25.42
N GLU A 89 -10.01 19.72 -25.03
CA GLU A 89 -11.20 20.52 -24.67
C GLU A 89 -10.96 21.40 -23.42
N HIS A 90 -10.25 20.85 -22.42
CA HIS A 90 -9.94 21.57 -21.16
C HIS A 90 -8.91 22.67 -21.36
N GLY A 91 -8.01 22.50 -22.31
CA GLY A 91 -6.89 23.41 -22.55
C GLY A 91 -5.72 23.16 -21.59
N SER A 92 -4.86 24.19 -21.43
CA SER A 92 -3.59 24.10 -20.72
C SER A 92 -3.44 25.07 -19.53
N ALA A 93 -4.54 25.70 -19.12
CA ALA A 93 -4.54 26.57 -17.94
C ALA A 93 -4.41 25.75 -16.63
N TYR A 94 -3.93 26.40 -15.58
CA TYR A 94 -3.91 25.80 -14.25
C TYR A 94 -5.32 25.39 -13.80
N ASP A 95 -5.41 24.20 -13.24
CA ASP A 95 -6.64 23.66 -12.63
C ASP A 95 -6.70 23.99 -11.13
N GLN A 96 -7.80 23.65 -10.50
CA GLN A 96 -8.00 23.82 -9.08
C GLN A 96 -7.10 22.86 -8.28
N PRO A 97 -6.55 23.28 -7.12
CA PRO A 97 -5.64 22.46 -6.31
C PRO A 97 -6.24 21.14 -5.79
N PHE A 98 -7.55 21.01 -5.80
CA PHE A 98 -8.29 19.80 -5.41
C PHE A 98 -8.80 18.98 -6.60
N GLY A 99 -8.46 19.37 -7.81
CA GLY A 99 -8.91 18.74 -9.06
C GLY A 99 -10.15 19.39 -9.66
N CYS A 100 -10.36 19.15 -10.95
CA CYS A 100 -11.47 19.75 -11.69
C CYS A 100 -12.83 19.24 -11.21
N ALA A 101 -13.87 20.06 -11.38
CA ALA A 101 -15.22 19.71 -10.93
C ALA A 101 -15.78 18.47 -11.63
N ALA A 102 -15.43 18.26 -12.91
CA ALA A 102 -15.84 17.10 -13.67
C ALA A 102 -15.25 15.80 -13.10
N PHE A 103 -13.97 15.80 -12.77
CA PHE A 103 -13.32 14.65 -12.13
C PHE A 103 -13.96 14.31 -10.78
N ARG A 104 -14.16 15.29 -9.92
CA ARG A 104 -14.74 15.06 -8.60
C ARG A 104 -16.17 14.50 -8.67
N ARG A 105 -16.98 14.97 -9.64
CA ARG A 105 -18.29 14.38 -9.93
C ARG A 105 -18.17 12.95 -10.43
N SER A 106 -17.25 12.69 -11.38
CA SER A 106 -17.05 11.35 -11.94
C SER A 106 -16.60 10.33 -10.87
N VAL A 107 -15.79 10.75 -9.87
CA VAL A 107 -15.46 9.90 -8.72
C VAL A 107 -16.70 9.52 -7.91
N VAL A 108 -17.62 10.48 -7.70
CA VAL A 108 -18.84 10.25 -6.91
C VAL A 108 -19.87 9.43 -7.69
N GLU A 109 -20.13 9.82 -8.95
CA GLU A 109 -21.26 9.33 -9.74
C GLU A 109 -20.91 8.06 -10.53
N ASP A 110 -19.73 8.05 -11.17
CA ASP A 110 -19.34 6.95 -12.07
C ASP A 110 -18.53 5.86 -11.36
N TYR A 111 -17.67 6.24 -10.39
CA TYR A 111 -16.77 5.31 -9.73
C TYR A 111 -17.35 4.71 -8.45
N TRP A 112 -17.60 5.53 -7.43
CA TRP A 112 -18.15 5.06 -6.15
C TRP A 112 -19.67 4.90 -6.17
N GLN A 113 -20.36 5.53 -7.12
CA GLN A 113 -21.82 5.52 -7.26
C GLN A 113 -22.48 5.83 -5.91
N LEU A 114 -22.04 6.94 -5.28
CA LEU A 114 -22.54 7.32 -3.97
C LEU A 114 -24.03 7.61 -4.02
N ASP A 115 -24.76 7.13 -3.00
CA ASP A 115 -26.20 7.33 -2.89
C ASP A 115 -26.56 8.82 -2.98
N PRO A 116 -27.58 9.20 -3.78
CA PRO A 116 -27.99 10.61 -3.94
C PRO A 116 -28.35 11.30 -2.60
N GLY A 117 -28.76 10.54 -1.59
CA GLY A 117 -29.03 11.01 -0.24
C GLY A 117 -27.84 11.00 0.70
N SER A 118 -26.64 10.62 0.21
CA SER A 118 -25.43 10.65 1.01
C SER A 118 -25.08 12.07 1.43
N SER A 119 -24.58 12.23 2.65
CA SER A 119 -24.00 13.50 3.12
C SER A 119 -22.66 13.83 2.44
N TRP A 120 -22.10 12.88 1.68
CA TRP A 120 -20.85 13.01 0.95
C TRP A 120 -21.11 13.16 -0.55
N GLY A 121 -20.41 14.09 -1.19
CA GLY A 121 -20.54 14.44 -2.60
C GLY A 121 -19.22 14.92 -3.20
N PRO A 122 -19.24 15.60 -4.35
CA PRO A 122 -18.03 16.06 -5.04
C PRO A 122 -17.12 16.96 -4.20
N GLU A 123 -17.65 17.66 -3.21
CA GLU A 123 -16.89 18.47 -2.24
C GLU A 123 -16.10 17.65 -1.21
N ASN A 124 -16.37 16.35 -1.12
CA ASN A 124 -15.64 15.40 -0.30
C ASN A 124 -14.47 14.74 -1.07
N VAL A 125 -14.30 15.03 -2.35
CA VAL A 125 -13.29 14.43 -3.22
C VAL A 125 -12.15 15.37 -3.49
N LEU A 126 -10.92 14.84 -3.39
CA LEU A 126 -9.69 15.50 -3.73
C LEU A 126 -8.91 14.66 -4.75
N ALA A 127 -8.53 15.24 -5.89
CA ALA A 127 -7.57 14.63 -6.81
C ALA A 127 -6.15 14.67 -6.21
N VAL A 128 -5.38 13.59 -6.40
CA VAL A 128 -3.98 13.50 -5.96
C VAL A 128 -3.09 12.87 -7.04
N GLN A 129 -1.79 13.18 -6.99
CA GLN A 129 -0.78 12.70 -7.95
C GLN A 129 -0.33 11.25 -7.64
N GLY A 130 -1.30 10.31 -7.70
CA GLY A 130 -1.14 8.92 -7.33
C GLY A 130 -1.16 8.68 -5.82
N GLY A 131 -1.22 7.40 -5.41
CA GLY A 131 -1.44 7.02 -4.02
C GLY A 131 -0.44 7.60 -3.03
N ARG A 132 0.86 7.72 -3.40
CA ARG A 132 1.88 8.28 -2.48
C ARG A 132 1.66 9.75 -2.15
N ASP A 133 1.23 10.56 -3.11
CA ASP A 133 0.86 11.96 -2.86
C ASP A 133 -0.38 12.02 -1.96
N GLY A 134 -1.37 11.14 -2.20
CA GLY A 134 -2.54 10.99 -1.33
C GLY A 134 -2.18 10.61 0.11
N LEU A 135 -1.22 9.69 0.29
CA LEU A 135 -0.73 9.32 1.61
C LEU A 135 -0.07 10.51 2.33
N LEU A 136 0.84 11.23 1.67
CA LEU A 136 1.49 12.38 2.29
C LEU A 136 0.48 13.45 2.71
N LYS A 137 -0.50 13.75 1.86
CA LYS A 137 -1.59 14.67 2.17
C LYS A 137 -2.47 14.20 3.34
N ALA A 138 -2.74 12.89 3.40
CA ALA A 138 -3.48 12.30 4.52
C ALA A 138 -2.69 12.37 5.84
N TYR A 139 -1.39 12.06 5.81
CA TYR A 139 -0.52 12.20 6.98
C TYR A 139 -0.45 13.65 7.47
N GLU A 140 -0.27 14.60 6.55
CA GLU A 140 -0.27 16.03 6.87
C GLU A 140 -1.60 16.47 7.50
N ALA A 141 -2.72 16.08 6.89
CA ALA A 141 -4.03 16.42 7.41
C ALA A 141 -4.24 15.84 8.82
N ALA A 142 -3.94 14.57 9.02
CA ALA A 142 -4.08 13.92 10.31
C ALA A 142 -3.19 14.56 11.38
N LEU A 143 -1.92 14.86 11.04
CA LEU A 143 -0.97 15.44 11.98
C LEU A 143 -1.37 16.86 12.39
N PHE A 144 -1.78 17.70 11.44
CA PHE A 144 -1.98 19.13 11.70
C PHE A 144 -3.44 19.54 12.00
N LEU A 145 -4.45 18.81 11.51
CA LEU A 145 -5.84 19.00 11.94
C LEU A 145 -6.14 18.36 13.27
N GLY A 146 -5.45 17.25 13.60
CA GLY A 146 -5.63 16.59 14.88
C GLY A 146 -5.19 17.48 16.04
N ARG A 147 -3.90 17.56 16.27
CA ARG A 147 -3.33 18.27 17.43
C ARG A 147 -2.21 19.25 17.06
N GLY A 148 -1.81 19.32 15.80
CA GLY A 148 -0.84 20.29 15.28
C GLY A 148 0.60 20.03 15.70
N ARG A 149 0.95 18.82 16.15
CA ARG A 149 2.27 18.53 16.70
C ARG A 149 3.08 17.58 15.81
N ARG A 150 4.32 17.98 15.50
CA ARG A 150 5.31 17.07 14.93
C ARG A 150 5.81 16.10 16.00
N GLY A 151 6.15 14.89 15.57
CA GLY A 151 6.63 13.82 16.43
C GLY A 151 5.52 12.91 16.98
N ASP A 152 4.24 13.20 16.69
CA ASP A 152 3.14 12.28 16.96
C ASP A 152 3.22 11.05 16.06
N PHE A 153 2.51 9.99 16.42
CA PHE A 153 2.65 8.67 15.81
C PHE A 153 1.55 8.38 14.79
N VAL A 154 1.95 7.68 13.72
CA VAL A 154 1.06 6.99 12.80
C VAL A 154 1.16 5.49 13.09
N ILE A 155 0.01 4.83 13.33
CA ILE A 155 -0.05 3.37 13.51
C ILE A 155 -0.25 2.70 12.15
N THR A 156 0.50 1.62 11.92
CA THR A 156 0.35 0.73 10.76
C THR A 156 0.52 -0.73 11.16
N SER A 157 0.33 -1.69 10.22
CA SER A 157 0.58 -3.11 10.47
C SER A 157 2.03 -3.38 10.86
N ARG A 158 2.31 -4.56 11.42
CA ARG A 158 3.65 -4.95 11.89
C ARG A 158 4.64 -5.17 10.75
N VAL A 159 4.13 -5.59 9.59
CA VAL A 159 4.90 -5.72 8.35
C VAL A 159 4.21 -4.88 7.27
N PRO A 160 4.39 -3.55 7.31
CA PRO A 160 3.66 -2.64 6.43
C PRO A 160 4.41 -2.41 5.12
N TRP A 161 3.69 -1.94 4.10
CA TRP A 161 4.36 -1.37 2.94
C TRP A 161 5.24 -0.17 3.34
N ILE A 162 6.40 -0.06 2.70
CA ILE A 162 7.45 0.91 3.07
C ILE A 162 6.99 2.37 3.13
N SER A 163 5.98 2.76 2.34
CA SER A 163 5.46 4.14 2.40
C SER A 163 4.61 4.40 3.65
N TYR A 164 4.17 3.35 4.35
CA TYR A 164 3.56 3.51 5.68
C TYR A 164 4.62 3.59 6.78
N SER A 165 5.77 2.90 6.59
CA SER A 165 6.90 2.97 7.54
C SER A 165 7.68 4.27 7.44
N TRP A 166 7.92 4.80 6.23
CA TRP A 166 8.83 5.92 6.01
C TRP A 166 8.12 7.22 5.61
N GLY A 167 6.92 7.13 4.99
CA GLY A 167 6.17 8.31 4.57
C GLY A 167 5.89 9.32 5.68
N PRO A 168 5.44 8.89 6.87
CA PRO A 168 5.18 9.82 7.98
C PRO A 168 6.43 10.60 8.43
N TYR A 169 7.62 9.99 8.38
CA TYR A 169 8.87 10.69 8.73
C TYR A 169 9.18 11.86 7.80
N LEU A 170 8.71 11.84 6.54
CA LEU A 170 8.91 12.95 5.59
C LEU A 170 8.26 14.26 6.07
N ILE A 171 7.28 14.17 6.95
CA ILE A 171 6.56 15.33 7.50
C ILE A 171 6.78 15.52 9.00
N GLY A 172 7.70 14.74 9.59
CA GLY A 172 8.06 14.82 11.00
C GLY A 172 7.13 14.08 11.95
N ALA A 173 6.35 13.11 11.46
CA ALA A 173 5.65 12.15 12.30
C ALA A 173 6.52 10.90 12.53
N ASN A 174 6.25 10.17 13.61
CA ASN A 174 6.83 8.86 13.92
C ASN A 174 5.91 7.74 13.47
N VAL A 175 6.41 6.51 13.39
CA VAL A 175 5.61 5.34 13.00
C VAL A 175 5.68 4.27 14.08
N LEU A 176 4.52 3.77 14.46
CA LEU A 176 4.34 2.68 15.40
C LEU A 176 3.77 1.46 14.67
N LEU A 177 4.48 0.34 14.74
CA LEU A 177 4.05 -0.93 14.20
C LEU A 177 3.15 -1.62 15.23
N ALA A 178 1.90 -1.89 14.86
CA ALA A 178 0.95 -2.53 15.76
C ALA A 178 1.41 -3.94 16.17
N PRO A 179 1.05 -4.42 17.36
CA PRO A 179 1.20 -5.82 17.72
C PRO A 179 0.58 -6.75 16.69
N GLY A 180 1.15 -7.92 16.51
CA GLY A 180 0.65 -8.94 15.61
C GLY A 180 1.65 -10.07 15.44
N SER A 181 1.18 -11.31 15.44
CA SER A 181 2.01 -12.50 15.28
C SER A 181 2.12 -12.95 13.82
N GLU A 182 3.14 -13.73 13.55
CA GLU A 182 3.36 -14.35 12.24
C GLU A 182 2.24 -15.34 11.90
N GLU A 183 1.73 -16.09 12.90
CA GLU A 183 0.64 -17.06 12.75
C GLU A 183 -0.66 -16.40 12.29
N GLU A 184 -0.89 -15.16 12.73
CA GLU A 184 -2.04 -14.34 12.34
C GLU A 184 -1.75 -13.42 11.15
N ALA A 185 -0.63 -13.65 10.45
CA ALA A 185 -0.20 -12.82 9.34
C ALA A 185 -0.09 -11.32 9.71
N TRP A 186 0.39 -11.03 10.92
CA TRP A 186 0.56 -9.69 11.49
C TRP A 186 -0.69 -8.80 11.44
N ARG A 187 -1.84 -9.40 11.65
CA ARG A 187 -3.13 -8.70 11.64
C ARG A 187 -3.18 -7.64 12.74
N ILE A 188 -3.54 -6.42 12.37
CA ILE A 188 -3.95 -5.41 13.34
C ILE A 188 -5.27 -5.86 13.98
N THR A 189 -5.34 -5.75 15.30
CA THR A 189 -6.54 -6.04 16.07
C THR A 189 -6.99 -4.81 16.86
N PRO A 190 -8.28 -4.72 17.27
CA PRO A 190 -8.75 -3.66 18.16
C PRO A 190 -7.93 -3.56 19.45
N GLU A 191 -7.50 -4.70 20.02
CA GLU A 191 -6.62 -4.72 21.19
C GLU A 191 -5.23 -4.18 20.88
N GLY A 192 -4.66 -4.55 19.72
CA GLY A 192 -3.39 -4.01 19.27
C GLY A 192 -3.40 -2.49 19.13
N VAL A 193 -4.51 -1.90 18.65
CA VAL A 193 -4.67 -0.44 18.59
C VAL A 193 -4.68 0.18 20.01
N ARG A 194 -5.41 -0.41 20.94
CA ARG A 194 -5.42 0.05 22.35
C ARG A 194 -4.05 -0.06 23.00
N THR A 195 -3.33 -1.14 22.71
CA THR A 195 -1.95 -1.36 23.20
C THR A 195 -1.00 -0.29 22.65
N CYS A 196 -1.12 0.07 21.36
CA CYS A 196 -0.39 1.19 20.79
C CYS A 196 -0.68 2.51 21.50
N ALA A 197 -1.94 2.81 21.77
CA ALA A 197 -2.32 4.03 22.49
C ALA A 197 -1.73 4.07 23.92
N SER A 198 -1.70 2.92 24.60
CA SER A 198 -1.10 2.80 25.92
C SER A 198 0.44 2.95 25.86
N TYR A 199 1.07 2.42 24.82
CA TYR A 199 2.50 2.54 24.61
C TYR A 199 2.92 4.00 24.38
N VAL A 200 2.20 4.73 23.53
CA VAL A 200 2.53 6.12 23.20
C VAL A 200 2.45 7.04 24.42
N ARG A 201 1.57 6.76 25.38
CA ARG A 201 1.51 7.52 26.65
C ARG A 201 2.82 7.52 27.48
N ARG A 202 3.78 6.63 27.16
CA ARG A 202 5.13 6.63 27.77
C ARG A 202 6.01 7.77 27.24
N PHE A 203 5.65 8.39 26.12
CA PHE A 203 6.38 9.50 25.51
C PHE A 203 5.69 10.80 25.90
N ASP A 204 6.38 11.65 26.63
CA ASP A 204 5.81 12.90 27.13
C ASP A 204 5.27 13.80 26.00
N GLY A 205 4.00 14.19 26.14
CA GLY A 205 3.32 15.04 25.20
C GLY A 205 3.10 14.46 23.79
N ARG A 206 3.37 13.17 23.54
CA ARG A 206 3.14 12.50 22.26
C ARG A 206 1.79 11.81 22.21
N GLU A 207 1.23 11.72 21.01
CA GLU A 207 -0.06 11.12 20.75
C GLU A 207 -0.07 10.38 19.41
N ILE A 208 -1.18 9.70 19.12
CA ILE A 208 -1.40 9.05 17.84
C ILE A 208 -2.26 9.98 16.98
N ALA A 209 -1.77 10.33 15.79
CA ALA A 209 -2.47 11.19 14.85
C ALA A 209 -3.34 10.38 13.87
N LEU A 210 -2.93 9.16 13.52
CA LEU A 210 -3.56 8.38 12.46
C LEU A 210 -3.39 6.88 12.67
N LEU A 211 -4.43 6.11 12.35
CA LEU A 211 -4.33 4.68 12.05
C LEU A 211 -4.44 4.48 10.53
N VAL A 212 -3.52 3.71 9.93
CA VAL A 212 -3.60 3.30 8.52
C VAL A 212 -4.08 1.86 8.43
N ILE A 213 -5.15 1.63 7.68
CA ILE A 213 -5.72 0.31 7.38
C ILE A 213 -5.63 0.10 5.88
N THR A 214 -4.98 -0.99 5.46
CA THR A 214 -4.86 -1.36 4.04
C THR A 214 -5.57 -2.67 3.79
N SER A 215 -6.45 -2.70 2.77
CA SER A 215 -7.16 -3.93 2.39
C SER A 215 -7.53 -3.90 0.90
N PRO A 216 -7.06 -4.88 0.10
CA PRO A 216 -6.05 -5.91 0.39
C PRO A 216 -4.68 -5.35 0.79
N ASP A 217 -3.99 -6.06 1.68
CA ASP A 217 -2.72 -5.60 2.26
C ASP A 217 -1.52 -5.83 1.34
N ASN A 218 -0.48 -5.04 1.53
CA ASN A 218 0.85 -5.20 0.97
C ASN A 218 1.86 -5.22 2.14
N PRO A 219 2.59 -6.33 2.38
CA PRO A 219 2.96 -7.39 1.41
C PRO A 219 2.10 -8.67 1.44
N THR A 220 1.19 -8.84 2.39
CA THR A 220 0.59 -10.14 2.68
C THR A 220 -0.55 -10.55 1.74
N GLY A 221 -1.16 -9.61 1.02
CA GLY A 221 -2.37 -9.84 0.22
C GLY A 221 -3.62 -10.07 1.05
N ARG A 222 -3.55 -9.97 2.37
CA ARG A 222 -4.66 -10.22 3.27
C ARG A 222 -5.80 -9.23 3.06
N VAL A 223 -7.02 -9.71 3.18
CA VAL A 223 -8.24 -8.92 3.12
C VAL A 223 -8.86 -8.81 4.50
N LEU A 224 -9.22 -7.59 4.89
CA LEU A 224 -10.10 -7.31 6.02
C LEU A 224 -11.49 -6.99 5.50
N GLY A 225 -12.52 -7.61 6.10
CA GLY A 225 -13.91 -7.28 5.80
C GLY A 225 -14.25 -5.82 6.16
N LEU A 226 -15.34 -5.30 5.60
CA LEU A 226 -15.75 -3.93 5.88
C LEU A 226 -16.07 -3.74 7.37
N GLU A 227 -16.72 -4.72 7.98
CA GLU A 227 -17.08 -4.72 9.39
C GLU A 227 -15.83 -4.74 10.29
N ASP A 228 -14.82 -5.57 9.95
CA ASP A 228 -13.53 -5.63 10.68
C ASP A 228 -12.79 -4.30 10.59
N GLN A 229 -12.79 -3.66 9.40
CA GLN A 229 -12.18 -2.34 9.22
C GLN A 229 -12.89 -1.27 10.04
N ALA A 230 -14.22 -1.31 10.10
CA ALA A 230 -15.01 -0.37 10.91
C ALA A 230 -14.79 -0.59 12.43
N GLU A 231 -14.65 -1.84 12.87
CA GLU A 231 -14.33 -2.17 14.26
C GLU A 231 -12.95 -1.63 14.66
N LEU A 232 -11.93 -1.79 13.80
CA LEU A 232 -10.61 -1.22 14.01
C LEU A 232 -10.65 0.31 14.11
N ALA A 233 -11.42 0.97 13.24
CA ALA A 233 -11.59 2.41 13.27
C ALA A 233 -12.25 2.88 14.59
N ARG A 234 -13.31 2.20 15.04
CA ARG A 234 -13.95 2.53 16.35
C ARG A 234 -13.01 2.30 17.52
N ALA A 235 -12.19 1.23 17.48
CA ALA A 235 -11.17 1.01 18.50
C ALA A 235 -10.15 2.16 18.53
N ALA A 236 -9.73 2.66 17.35
CA ALA A 236 -8.86 3.81 17.24
C ALA A 236 -9.52 5.08 17.79
N PHE A 237 -10.77 5.35 17.39
CA PHE A 237 -11.53 6.52 17.88
C PHE A 237 -11.70 6.50 19.40
N SER A 238 -12.03 5.33 19.95
CA SER A 238 -12.19 5.15 21.41
C SER A 238 -10.84 5.29 22.15
N ALA A 239 -9.73 4.96 21.50
CA ALA A 239 -8.39 5.14 22.04
C ALA A 239 -7.85 6.58 21.92
N GLY A 240 -8.63 7.50 21.33
CA GLY A 240 -8.28 8.91 21.15
C GLY A 240 -7.55 9.24 19.84
N VAL A 241 -7.42 8.28 18.92
CA VAL A 241 -6.84 8.52 17.59
C VAL A 241 -7.82 9.38 16.77
N PRO A 242 -7.43 10.58 16.31
CA PRO A 242 -8.38 11.49 15.65
C PRO A 242 -8.83 11.04 14.28
N PHE A 243 -7.98 10.34 13.50
CA PHE A 243 -8.27 9.99 12.12
C PHE A 243 -7.89 8.55 11.78
N VAL A 244 -8.62 7.96 10.81
CA VAL A 244 -8.30 6.66 10.22
C VAL A 244 -8.25 6.80 8.71
N LEU A 245 -7.17 6.31 8.10
CA LEU A 245 -7.00 6.22 6.65
C LEU A 245 -7.24 4.78 6.21
N PHE A 246 -8.17 4.61 5.29
CA PHE A 246 -8.42 3.37 4.58
C PHE A 246 -7.75 3.45 3.20
N ASP A 247 -6.67 2.72 3.02
CA ASP A 247 -6.01 2.60 1.71
C ASP A 247 -6.59 1.40 0.96
N TRP A 248 -7.47 1.70 0.01
CA TRP A 248 -8.19 0.73 -0.79
C TRP A 248 -7.62 0.58 -2.20
N ILE A 249 -6.38 0.97 -2.43
CA ILE A 249 -5.73 0.96 -3.75
C ILE A 249 -5.78 -0.41 -4.46
N TYR A 250 -5.98 -1.50 -3.72
CA TYR A 250 -6.10 -2.86 -4.24
C TYR A 250 -7.53 -3.43 -4.24
N HIS A 251 -8.54 -2.72 -3.74
CA HIS A 251 -9.87 -3.31 -3.50
C HIS A 251 -10.56 -3.82 -4.77
N GLN A 252 -10.26 -3.26 -5.93
CA GLN A 252 -10.74 -3.73 -7.22
C GLN A 252 -9.99 -4.99 -7.72
N VAL A 253 -8.80 -5.28 -7.18
CA VAL A 253 -7.98 -6.43 -7.61
C VAL A 253 -8.40 -7.68 -6.83
N THR A 254 -9.58 -8.15 -7.16
CA THR A 254 -10.26 -9.26 -6.50
C THR A 254 -11.03 -10.10 -7.51
N ASP A 255 -11.37 -11.34 -7.15
CA ASP A 255 -12.30 -12.22 -7.86
C ASP A 255 -13.72 -12.20 -7.25
N GLY A 256 -13.92 -11.38 -6.22
CA GLY A 256 -15.21 -11.11 -5.58
C GLY A 256 -15.64 -9.67 -5.76
N GLU A 257 -16.61 -9.25 -4.96
CA GLU A 257 -17.08 -7.87 -4.97
C GLU A 257 -16.00 -6.92 -4.44
N PRO A 258 -15.74 -5.78 -5.11
CA PRO A 258 -14.90 -4.71 -4.59
C PRO A 258 -15.48 -4.09 -3.32
N GLY A 259 -14.67 -3.31 -2.61
CA GLY A 259 -15.15 -2.53 -1.48
C GLY A 259 -16.27 -1.56 -1.89
N ASP A 260 -17.39 -1.60 -1.19
CA ASP A 260 -18.56 -0.72 -1.38
C ASP A 260 -18.49 0.44 -0.39
N LEU A 261 -18.18 1.63 -0.88
CA LEU A 261 -18.06 2.82 -0.03
C LEU A 261 -19.41 3.25 0.57
N ASN A 262 -20.54 3.07 -0.14
CA ASN A 262 -21.86 3.38 0.41
C ASN A 262 -22.17 2.50 1.62
N ARG A 263 -21.98 1.18 1.48
CA ARG A 263 -22.16 0.23 2.58
C ARG A 263 -21.23 0.58 3.75
N PHE A 264 -19.97 0.88 3.44
CA PHE A 264 -18.98 1.18 4.47
C PHE A 264 -19.29 2.46 5.25
N LEU A 265 -19.68 3.53 4.56
CA LEU A 265 -20.08 4.79 5.21
C LEU A 265 -21.29 4.62 6.12
N ARG A 266 -22.20 3.68 5.80
CA ARG A 266 -23.36 3.38 6.68
C ARG A 266 -22.98 2.68 7.99
N LEU A 267 -21.78 2.12 8.08
CA LEU A 267 -21.29 1.52 9.32
C LEU A 267 -20.88 2.56 10.37
N PHE A 268 -20.71 3.81 9.99
CA PHE A 268 -20.27 4.89 10.86
C PHE A 268 -21.39 5.90 11.13
N ASP A 269 -21.40 6.45 12.33
CA ASP A 269 -22.23 7.63 12.61
C ASP A 269 -21.65 8.90 11.90
N PRO A 270 -22.39 10.02 11.87
CA PRO A 270 -21.92 11.24 11.20
C PRO A 270 -20.60 11.80 11.76
N VAL A 271 -20.35 11.66 13.07
CA VAL A 271 -19.13 12.17 13.71
C VAL A 271 -17.94 11.28 13.38
N GLU A 272 -18.12 9.96 13.40
CA GLU A 272 -17.11 9.00 13.02
C GLU A 272 -16.70 9.16 11.55
N ARG A 273 -17.68 9.39 10.64
CA ARG A 273 -17.41 9.62 9.20
C ARG A 273 -16.48 10.80 8.95
N GLU A 274 -16.64 11.90 9.69
CA GLU A 274 -15.78 13.09 9.57
C GLU A 274 -14.30 12.80 9.88
N ARG A 275 -14.00 11.64 10.49
CA ARG A 275 -12.68 11.19 10.90
C ARG A 275 -12.08 10.17 9.94
N CYS A 276 -12.81 9.76 8.91
CA CYS A 276 -12.40 8.76 7.94
C CYS A 276 -11.82 9.41 6.67
N LEU A 277 -10.72 8.84 6.16
CA LEU A 277 -10.13 9.18 4.86
C LEU A 277 -10.06 7.89 4.02
N PHE A 278 -10.44 7.97 2.74
CA PHE A 278 -10.37 6.85 1.80
C PHE A 278 -9.45 7.21 0.66
N LEU A 279 -8.43 6.40 0.42
CA LEU A 279 -7.48 6.55 -0.67
C LEU A 279 -7.68 5.45 -1.69
N ASP A 280 -7.86 5.84 -2.95
CA ASP A 280 -7.88 4.91 -4.07
C ASP A 280 -7.40 5.57 -5.36
N GLY A 281 -7.16 4.77 -6.42
CA GLY A 281 -6.69 5.30 -7.69
C GLY A 281 -6.38 4.23 -8.73
N LEU A 282 -5.86 4.69 -9.85
CA LEU A 282 -5.69 3.91 -11.07
C LEU A 282 -4.48 2.96 -11.05
N THR A 283 -3.58 3.15 -10.09
CA THR A 283 -2.24 2.54 -10.09
C THR A 283 -2.27 1.02 -10.21
N LYS A 284 -3.19 0.38 -9.47
CA LYS A 284 -3.21 -1.08 -9.36
C LYS A 284 -4.25 -1.71 -10.26
N SER A 285 -5.50 -1.39 -10.07
CA SER A 285 -6.61 -1.99 -10.82
C SER A 285 -6.53 -1.75 -12.33
N LEU A 286 -6.11 -0.57 -12.76
CA LEU A 286 -5.95 -0.21 -14.17
C LEU A 286 -4.54 -0.45 -14.72
N GLY A 287 -3.54 -0.77 -13.85
CA GLY A 287 -2.14 -0.87 -14.26
C GLY A 287 -1.54 0.45 -14.72
N ALA A 288 -2.02 1.57 -14.18
CA ALA A 288 -1.71 2.93 -14.63
C ALA A 288 -0.71 3.64 -13.69
N SER A 289 0.36 2.96 -13.31
CA SER A 289 1.31 3.45 -12.31
C SER A 289 1.97 4.78 -12.69
N ASN A 290 2.31 4.98 -13.96
CA ASN A 290 2.96 6.20 -14.46
C ASN A 290 1.98 7.34 -14.80
N VAL A 291 0.70 7.07 -14.89
CA VAL A 291 -0.35 8.09 -15.09
C VAL A 291 -0.48 8.99 -13.89
N ARG A 292 -0.14 8.51 -12.70
CA ARG A 292 -0.18 9.25 -11.44
C ARG A 292 -1.58 9.79 -11.08
N GLY A 293 -2.63 9.01 -11.36
CA GLY A 293 -4.03 9.34 -11.04
C GLY A 293 -4.51 8.61 -9.79
N ALA A 294 -5.01 9.37 -8.80
CA ALA A 294 -5.66 8.84 -7.60
C ALA A 294 -6.57 9.90 -6.97
N HIS A 295 -7.37 9.49 -5.99
CA HIS A 295 -8.24 10.41 -5.25
C HIS A 295 -8.27 10.05 -3.76
N LEU A 296 -8.51 11.08 -2.95
CA LEU A 296 -8.92 10.94 -1.55
C LEU A 296 -10.40 11.33 -1.45
N VAL A 297 -11.14 10.55 -0.66
CA VAL A 297 -12.50 10.91 -0.24
C VAL A 297 -12.46 11.09 1.27
N ALA A 298 -12.88 12.26 1.76
CA ALA A 298 -12.82 12.63 3.17
C ALA A 298 -13.83 13.70 3.52
N SER A 299 -13.91 14.07 4.80
CA SER A 299 -14.75 15.18 5.22
C SER A 299 -14.37 16.50 4.55
N LYS A 300 -15.34 17.42 4.40
CA LYS A 300 -15.12 18.74 3.80
C LYS A 300 -14.02 19.53 4.52
N ASN A 301 -13.88 19.36 5.82
CA ASN A 301 -12.84 20.02 6.61
C ASN A 301 -11.44 19.52 6.22
N ILE A 302 -11.27 18.21 6.07
CA ILE A 302 -10.02 17.59 5.63
C ILE A 302 -9.70 18.03 4.20
N VAL A 303 -10.67 17.94 3.28
CA VAL A 303 -10.51 18.37 1.88
C VAL A 303 -10.12 19.84 1.81
N LYS A 304 -10.78 20.72 2.56
CA LYS A 304 -10.48 22.15 2.63
C LYS A 304 -9.05 22.42 3.15
N PHE A 305 -8.64 21.70 4.19
CA PHE A 305 -7.29 21.82 4.73
C PHE A 305 -6.24 21.45 3.68
N ILE A 306 -6.41 20.30 3.01
CA ILE A 306 -5.48 19.82 2.00
C ILE A 306 -5.48 20.77 0.80
N GLN A 307 -6.64 21.26 0.36
CA GLN A 307 -6.78 22.24 -0.73
C GLN A 307 -5.94 23.49 -0.47
N ASN A 308 -6.05 24.06 0.73
CA ASN A 308 -5.31 25.26 1.08
C ASN A 308 -3.79 25.05 0.97
N ARG A 309 -3.29 23.91 1.42
CA ARG A 309 -1.87 23.55 1.34
C ARG A 309 -1.43 23.21 -0.08
N ALA A 310 -2.23 22.44 -0.82
CA ALA A 310 -1.94 22.06 -2.20
C ALA A 310 -1.86 23.27 -3.15
N SER A 311 -2.55 24.37 -2.84
CA SER A 311 -2.46 25.63 -3.60
C SER A 311 -1.06 26.25 -3.60
N HIS A 312 -0.21 25.87 -2.64
CA HIS A 312 1.20 26.30 -2.52
C HIS A 312 2.19 25.17 -2.82
N ALA A 313 1.72 24.02 -3.32
CA ALA A 313 2.53 22.84 -3.57
C ALA A 313 2.19 22.21 -4.94
N ILE A 314 1.72 20.97 -4.96
CA ILE A 314 1.46 20.23 -6.20
C ILE A 314 -0.04 20.32 -6.55
N VAL A 315 -0.33 20.90 -7.71
CA VAL A 315 -1.65 20.84 -8.35
C VAL A 315 -1.72 19.57 -9.17
N PRO A 316 -2.78 18.74 -9.03
CA PRO A 316 -2.92 17.51 -9.80
C PRO A 316 -3.02 17.77 -11.31
N SER A 317 -2.33 16.94 -12.11
CA SER A 317 -2.39 17.01 -13.57
C SER A 317 -3.82 16.76 -14.06
N PHE A 318 -4.32 17.60 -14.96
CA PHE A 318 -5.62 17.35 -15.59
C PHE A 318 -5.61 16.07 -16.44
N TYR A 319 -4.51 15.78 -17.14
CA TYR A 319 -4.41 14.55 -17.94
C TYR A 319 -4.60 13.28 -17.11
N SER A 320 -4.04 13.22 -15.89
CA SER A 320 -4.28 12.12 -14.95
C SER A 320 -5.75 11.98 -14.56
N GLN A 321 -6.42 13.11 -14.35
CA GLN A 321 -7.86 13.15 -14.07
C GLN A 321 -8.68 12.74 -15.28
N ALA A 322 -8.28 13.15 -16.49
CA ALA A 322 -8.94 12.79 -17.74
C ALA A 322 -8.85 11.27 -18.01
N VAL A 323 -7.72 10.63 -17.75
CA VAL A 323 -7.57 9.16 -17.82
C VAL A 323 -8.53 8.48 -16.84
N ALA A 324 -8.64 8.98 -15.62
CA ALA A 324 -9.59 8.43 -14.63
C ALA A 324 -11.04 8.57 -15.09
N MET A 325 -11.46 9.77 -15.52
CA MET A 325 -12.81 10.02 -16.03
C MET A 325 -13.14 9.13 -17.23
N ALA A 326 -12.20 8.95 -18.15
CA ALA A 326 -12.39 8.08 -19.31
C ALA A 326 -12.57 6.61 -18.89
N ALA A 327 -11.77 6.14 -17.92
CA ALA A 327 -11.88 4.78 -17.38
C ALA A 327 -13.21 4.55 -16.64
N TYR A 328 -13.64 5.51 -15.83
CA TYR A 328 -14.89 5.44 -15.07
C TYR A 328 -16.11 5.42 -16.01
N ARG A 329 -16.14 6.29 -17.00
CA ARG A 329 -17.22 6.35 -18.02
C ARG A 329 -17.28 5.10 -18.91
N MET A 330 -16.16 4.42 -19.16
CA MET A 330 -16.14 3.14 -19.88
C MET A 330 -16.80 2.01 -19.06
N GLY A 331 -16.99 2.21 -17.76
CA GLY A 331 -17.28 1.17 -16.77
C GLY A 331 -15.97 0.59 -16.21
N TYR A 332 -15.68 0.91 -14.97
CA TYR A 332 -14.34 0.69 -14.42
C TYR A 332 -13.91 -0.78 -14.40
N ALA A 333 -14.82 -1.71 -14.13
CA ALA A 333 -14.56 -3.14 -14.22
C ALA A 333 -14.09 -3.57 -15.63
N ARG A 334 -14.72 -3.05 -16.68
CA ARG A 334 -14.33 -3.28 -18.07
C ARG A 334 -12.95 -2.68 -18.37
N ALA A 335 -12.70 -1.45 -17.91
CA ALA A 335 -11.43 -0.78 -18.10
C ALA A 335 -10.26 -1.57 -17.48
N CYS A 336 -10.49 -2.21 -16.34
CA CYS A 336 -9.49 -2.95 -15.58
C CYS A 336 -9.36 -4.43 -15.98
N ALA A 337 -10.21 -4.95 -16.86
CA ALA A 337 -10.28 -6.39 -17.18
C ALA A 337 -8.94 -6.97 -17.65
N GLY A 338 -8.15 -6.21 -18.43
CA GLY A 338 -6.82 -6.61 -18.90
C GLY A 338 -5.74 -6.78 -17.81
N VAL A 339 -6.01 -6.26 -16.60
CA VAL A 339 -5.11 -6.39 -15.44
C VAL A 339 -5.71 -7.37 -14.43
N ILE A 340 -6.98 -7.19 -14.06
CA ILE A 340 -7.62 -7.97 -12.98
C ILE A 340 -7.79 -9.44 -13.37
N GLY A 341 -8.25 -9.72 -14.59
CA GLY A 341 -8.48 -11.09 -15.06
C GLY A 341 -7.20 -11.95 -15.00
N PRO A 342 -6.12 -11.55 -15.70
CA PRO A 342 -4.84 -12.28 -15.64
C PRO A 342 -4.26 -12.36 -14.22
N THR A 343 -4.38 -11.31 -13.41
CA THR A 343 -3.90 -11.32 -12.01
C THR A 343 -4.62 -12.36 -11.18
N ASN A 344 -5.94 -12.49 -11.31
CA ASN A 344 -6.72 -13.50 -10.58
C ASN A 344 -6.38 -14.92 -11.04
N GLN A 345 -6.16 -15.15 -12.34
CA GLN A 345 -5.68 -16.44 -12.86
C GLN A 345 -4.31 -16.78 -12.29
N SER A 346 -3.37 -15.84 -12.34
CA SER A 346 -2.02 -15.98 -11.80
C SER A 346 -2.02 -16.27 -10.29
N ARG A 347 -2.91 -15.62 -9.53
CA ARG A 347 -3.11 -15.93 -8.11
C ARG A 347 -3.53 -17.39 -7.89
N GLY A 348 -4.50 -17.89 -8.67
CA GLY A 348 -4.94 -19.27 -8.58
C GLY A 348 -3.81 -20.27 -8.89
N ILE A 349 -3.02 -20.00 -9.94
CA ILE A 349 -1.86 -20.82 -10.33
C ILE A 349 -0.82 -20.83 -9.20
N LEU A 350 -0.44 -19.66 -8.69
CA LEU A 350 0.56 -19.58 -7.63
C LEU A 350 0.07 -20.23 -6.33
N SER A 351 -1.18 -20.01 -5.94
CA SER A 351 -1.77 -20.63 -4.75
C SER A 351 -1.75 -22.14 -4.82
N ALA A 352 -2.19 -22.71 -5.95
CA ALA A 352 -2.17 -24.16 -6.17
C ALA A 352 -0.72 -24.70 -6.14
N PHE A 353 0.23 -24.01 -6.77
CA PHE A 353 1.63 -24.40 -6.78
C PHE A 353 2.25 -24.41 -5.38
N LEU A 354 2.05 -23.33 -4.60
CA LEU A 354 2.60 -23.22 -3.25
C LEU A 354 2.03 -24.33 -2.33
N SER A 355 0.72 -24.56 -2.37
CA SER A 355 0.07 -25.60 -1.61
C SER A 355 0.57 -27.00 -1.99
N ALA A 356 0.64 -27.31 -3.29
CA ALA A 356 1.09 -28.63 -3.78
C ALA A 356 2.55 -28.94 -3.45
N ASN A 357 3.37 -27.91 -3.21
CA ASN A 357 4.79 -28.05 -2.87
C ASN A 357 5.09 -27.81 -1.39
N GLY A 358 4.07 -27.68 -0.53
CA GLY A 358 4.23 -27.56 0.92
C GLY A 358 4.84 -26.23 1.39
N PHE A 359 4.75 -25.15 0.58
CA PHE A 359 5.21 -23.84 1.00
C PHE A 359 4.23 -23.23 2.02
N ARG A 360 4.75 -22.83 3.18
CA ARG A 360 4.01 -21.97 4.08
C ARG A 360 3.90 -20.57 3.45
N SER A 361 2.68 -20.10 3.26
CA SER A 361 2.46 -18.84 2.57
C SER A 361 1.16 -18.17 3.00
N ILE A 362 1.12 -16.85 2.87
CA ILE A 362 -0.08 -16.03 2.99
C ILE A 362 -0.39 -15.52 1.60
N ILE A 363 -1.57 -15.84 1.09
CA ILE A 363 -2.05 -15.39 -0.21
C ILE A 363 -3.52 -15.03 -0.09
N GLY A 364 -3.87 -13.81 -0.48
CA GLY A 364 -5.23 -13.30 -0.41
C GLY A 364 -5.66 -12.68 -1.72
N LYS A 365 -5.94 -11.37 -1.72
CA LYS A 365 -6.31 -10.58 -2.89
C LYS A 365 -5.21 -9.57 -3.25
N GLY A 366 -5.46 -8.69 -4.20
CA GLY A 366 -4.45 -7.76 -4.68
C GLY A 366 -3.41 -8.45 -5.55
N TYR A 367 -2.13 -8.17 -5.33
CA TYR A 367 -1.03 -8.59 -6.20
C TYR A 367 -0.06 -9.59 -5.58
N TYR A 368 -0.17 -9.90 -4.28
CA TYR A 368 0.94 -10.48 -3.55
C TYR A 368 0.61 -11.78 -2.83
N ALA A 369 1.60 -12.67 -2.89
CA ALA A 369 1.78 -13.75 -1.93
C ALA A 369 3.00 -13.42 -1.05
N PHE A 370 2.90 -13.73 0.23
CA PHE A 370 4.00 -13.64 1.19
C PHE A 370 4.38 -15.06 1.59
N ILE A 371 5.62 -15.46 1.33
CA ILE A 371 6.08 -16.86 1.33
C ILE A 371 7.19 -16.99 2.37
N ASP A 372 7.05 -17.93 3.28
CA ASP A 372 8.05 -18.27 4.29
C ASP A 372 9.25 -18.96 3.63
N VAL A 373 10.44 -18.39 3.81
CA VAL A 373 11.72 -18.93 3.36
C VAL A 373 12.69 -19.21 4.51
N GLY A 374 12.21 -19.16 5.75
CA GLY A 374 13.00 -19.43 6.95
C GLY A 374 13.77 -20.73 6.92
N PRO A 375 13.16 -21.88 6.53
CA PRO A 375 13.87 -23.15 6.45
C PRO A 375 15.10 -23.14 5.53
N TRP A 376 15.07 -22.35 4.46
CA TRP A 376 16.19 -22.22 3.51
C TRP A 376 17.24 -21.22 4.01
N ILE A 377 16.83 -20.16 4.71
CA ILE A 377 17.75 -19.23 5.39
C ILE A 377 18.61 -20.00 6.38
N ASP A 378 17.99 -20.84 7.22
CA ASP A 378 18.69 -21.64 8.22
C ASP A 378 19.65 -22.65 7.56
N ARG A 379 19.22 -23.33 6.49
CA ARG A 379 20.03 -24.31 5.76
C ARG A 379 21.25 -23.69 5.08
N ALA A 380 21.08 -22.54 4.43
CA ALA A 380 22.14 -21.85 3.69
C ALA A 380 23.06 -21.04 4.62
N GLY A 381 22.72 -20.87 5.90
CA GLY A 381 23.44 -19.98 6.82
C GLY A 381 23.29 -18.50 6.45
N PHE A 382 22.21 -18.15 5.75
CA PHE A 382 21.91 -16.77 5.38
C PHE A 382 21.46 -15.96 6.60
N LYS A 383 21.61 -14.64 6.52
CA LYS A 383 21.23 -13.73 7.59
C LYS A 383 19.71 -13.56 7.68
N ASP A 384 19.09 -13.26 6.55
CA ASP A 384 17.65 -12.98 6.45
C ASP A 384 17.18 -13.14 4.99
N SER A 385 15.94 -12.77 4.72
CA SER A 385 15.33 -12.85 3.39
C SER A 385 16.01 -11.98 2.31
N ALA A 386 16.85 -11.00 2.67
CA ALA A 386 17.59 -10.22 1.68
C ALA A 386 18.62 -11.09 0.95
N ASP A 387 19.32 -11.98 1.67
CA ASP A 387 20.27 -12.90 1.07
C ASP A 387 19.56 -13.87 0.10
N VAL A 388 18.38 -14.40 0.49
CA VAL A 388 17.55 -15.25 -0.38
C VAL A 388 17.10 -14.48 -1.63
N GLY A 389 16.61 -13.25 -1.47
CA GLY A 389 16.16 -12.43 -2.59
C GLY A 389 17.28 -12.14 -3.59
N THR A 390 18.46 -11.78 -3.08
CA THR A 390 19.67 -11.55 -3.91
C THR A 390 20.07 -12.83 -4.62
N TYR A 391 20.15 -13.95 -3.91
CA TYR A 391 20.51 -15.26 -4.49
C TYR A 391 19.56 -15.67 -5.61
N LEU A 392 18.24 -15.59 -5.40
CA LEU A 392 17.26 -15.92 -6.43
C LEU A 392 17.37 -14.99 -7.65
N ALA A 393 17.60 -13.69 -7.42
CA ALA A 393 17.74 -12.72 -8.50
C ALA A 393 19.00 -12.96 -9.33
N GLU A 394 20.16 -13.14 -8.69
CA GLU A 394 21.46 -13.26 -9.37
C GLU A 394 21.70 -14.63 -10.02
N ARG A 395 21.19 -15.72 -9.43
CA ARG A 395 21.47 -17.09 -9.89
C ARG A 395 20.35 -17.71 -10.67
N PHE A 396 19.09 -17.31 -10.39
CA PHE A 396 17.91 -17.91 -11.00
C PHE A 396 17.09 -16.93 -11.85
N GLY A 397 17.49 -15.66 -11.94
CA GLY A 397 16.77 -14.66 -12.71
C GLY A 397 15.37 -14.38 -12.16
N LEU A 398 15.11 -14.64 -10.88
CA LEU A 398 13.84 -14.42 -10.23
C LEU A 398 13.96 -13.30 -9.19
N ALA A 399 13.42 -12.14 -9.50
CA ALA A 399 13.30 -11.03 -8.54
C ALA A 399 12.05 -11.18 -7.69
N VAL A 400 12.22 -11.23 -6.36
CA VAL A 400 11.17 -11.18 -5.33
C VAL A 400 11.55 -10.11 -4.31
N VAL A 401 10.61 -9.59 -3.53
CA VAL A 401 10.96 -8.58 -2.52
C VAL A 401 11.20 -9.25 -1.17
N PRO A 402 12.40 -9.13 -0.60
CA PRO A 402 12.67 -9.60 0.76
C PRO A 402 11.75 -8.96 1.78
N GLY A 403 11.20 -9.76 2.67
CA GLY A 403 10.28 -9.30 3.70
C GLY A 403 10.94 -8.36 4.72
N VAL A 404 12.26 -8.53 4.95
CA VAL A 404 13.04 -7.62 5.79
C VAL A 404 13.05 -6.17 5.27
N TYR A 405 12.76 -5.93 3.98
CA TYR A 405 12.64 -4.57 3.41
C TYR A 405 11.36 -3.85 3.83
N PHE A 406 10.34 -4.59 4.25
CA PHE A 406 9.11 -4.00 4.81
C PHE A 406 9.26 -3.73 6.30
N SER A 407 9.78 -4.73 7.03
CA SER A 407 10.01 -4.67 8.47
C SER A 407 10.94 -5.81 8.87
N VAL A 408 11.68 -5.62 9.94
CA VAL A 408 12.52 -6.67 10.57
C VAL A 408 11.71 -7.91 10.96
N PHE A 409 10.41 -7.76 11.22
CA PHE A 409 9.50 -8.86 11.54
C PHE A 409 9.18 -9.74 10.32
N GLY A 410 9.36 -9.23 9.11
CA GLY A 410 9.24 -9.98 7.86
C GLY A 410 10.52 -10.70 7.43
N GLY A 411 11.57 -10.73 8.26
CA GLY A 411 12.91 -11.17 7.89
C GLY A 411 13.05 -12.61 7.41
N LEU A 412 12.07 -13.48 7.64
CA LEU A 412 12.03 -14.86 7.12
C LEU A 412 11.16 -15.04 5.89
N TRP A 413 10.56 -13.98 5.38
CA TRP A 413 9.56 -14.04 4.33
C TRP A 413 10.02 -13.31 3.07
N ILE A 414 9.49 -13.70 1.93
CA ILE A 414 9.61 -12.97 0.66
C ILE A 414 8.23 -12.63 0.13
N ARG A 415 8.09 -11.47 -0.50
CA ARG A 415 6.89 -11.10 -1.26
C ARG A 415 7.07 -11.48 -2.72
N PHE A 416 6.18 -12.30 -3.22
CA PHE A 416 6.06 -12.66 -4.63
C PHE A 416 4.85 -11.93 -5.24
N SER A 417 5.08 -11.13 -6.28
CA SER A 417 4.00 -10.51 -7.06
C SER A 417 3.54 -11.45 -8.15
N TYR A 418 2.24 -11.73 -8.17
CA TYR A 418 1.59 -12.46 -9.26
C TYR A 418 0.85 -11.53 -10.25
N ALA A 419 1.15 -10.22 -10.26
CA ALA A 419 0.75 -9.30 -11.32
C ALA A 419 1.59 -9.54 -12.60
N LEU A 420 1.58 -10.78 -13.06
CA LEU A 420 2.30 -11.32 -14.20
C LEU A 420 1.33 -12.10 -15.10
N PRO A 421 1.63 -12.30 -16.37
CA PRO A 421 0.89 -13.25 -17.21
C PRO A 421 0.84 -14.65 -16.56
N PRO A 422 -0.29 -15.38 -16.67
CA PRO A 422 -0.47 -16.68 -16.01
C PRO A 422 0.64 -17.70 -16.31
N ASP A 423 1.07 -17.78 -17.56
CA ASP A 423 2.17 -18.67 -18.00
C ASP A 423 3.52 -18.27 -17.38
N LYS A 424 3.81 -16.96 -17.28
CA LYS A 424 5.01 -16.47 -16.60
C LYS A 424 4.95 -16.74 -15.11
N THR A 425 3.78 -16.62 -14.49
CA THR A 425 3.61 -16.93 -13.06
C THR A 425 3.92 -18.39 -12.78
N ALA A 426 3.45 -19.31 -13.61
CA ALA A 426 3.75 -20.74 -13.47
C ALA A 426 5.26 -21.02 -13.55
N ARG A 427 5.95 -20.44 -14.55
CA ARG A 427 7.40 -20.60 -14.70
C ARG A 427 8.20 -19.95 -13.57
N ALA A 428 7.78 -18.76 -13.12
CA ALA A 428 8.41 -18.07 -12.01
C ALA A 428 8.26 -18.85 -10.69
N ALA A 429 7.10 -19.48 -10.45
CA ALA A 429 6.88 -20.36 -9.31
C ALA A 429 7.76 -21.62 -9.35
N ALA A 430 7.92 -22.24 -10.53
CA ALA A 430 8.86 -23.35 -10.73
C ALA A 430 10.31 -22.92 -10.45
N ARG A 431 10.70 -21.73 -10.93
CA ARG A 431 12.02 -21.15 -10.70
C ARG A 431 12.28 -20.86 -9.21
N LEU A 432 11.26 -20.43 -8.47
CA LEU A 432 11.35 -20.26 -7.02
C LEU A 432 11.69 -21.59 -6.33
N LYS A 433 10.96 -22.65 -6.66
CA LYS A 433 11.22 -24.00 -6.10
C LYS A 433 12.62 -24.49 -6.43
N GLU A 434 13.05 -24.35 -7.69
CA GLU A 434 14.39 -24.74 -8.15
C GLU A 434 15.47 -24.00 -7.36
N GLY A 435 15.36 -22.67 -7.25
CA GLY A 435 16.33 -21.85 -6.56
C GLY A 435 16.41 -22.16 -5.07
N LEU A 436 15.28 -22.37 -4.40
CA LEU A 436 15.27 -22.73 -2.99
C LEU A 436 15.76 -24.16 -2.74
N ALA A 437 15.52 -25.08 -3.67
CA ALA A 437 16.01 -26.47 -3.54
C ALA A 437 17.53 -26.58 -3.68
N SER A 438 18.19 -25.60 -4.31
CA SER A 438 19.65 -25.56 -4.48
C SER A 438 20.40 -24.97 -3.28
N LEU A 439 19.69 -24.40 -2.30
CA LEU A 439 20.20 -23.98 -1.00
C LEU A 439 20.22 -25.16 -0.01
#